data_87a92c4a346122395565a537b11b8ff3
#
_entry.id   87a92c4a346122395565a537b11b8ff3
#
_cell.length_a   1.000
_cell.length_b   1.000
_cell.length_c   1.000
_cell.angle_alpha   90.00
_cell.angle_beta   90.00
_cell.angle_gamma   90.00
#
_symmetry.space_group_name_H-M   'P 1'
#
loop_
_entity.id
_entity.type
_entity.pdbx_description
1 polymer ?
#
loop_
_entity_poly.entity_id
_entity_poly.type
_entity_poly.pdbx_seq_one_letter_code
_entity_poly.pdbx_strand_id
1 'polypeptide(L)'
;MPRTITHFMWGFQQHFRIEQECAAEAVFKRLDDQLRPEVFLVGILADPALKQWPACVEPEDDFWIESAAFDGVPNIATRLVTTYPEAGMYQSHPRAQQYQDEDLTKRSIRDAISQVITGHATKPAGMTYRVSYPAKVEAYWVVVVLGLQEAVLDAHPSLLTAHVAMHEHRHIPVPVSLLDAVATAFLGQATHDLLLPNPGDNGGRTDPEELLRSAADALVTGIVWRTDQHCIEGMYGLCRSLTTLASLRYEKAAGTGRILLARRGHPAVTERVSFSTPTPLRAHRSVRKLLELSSDDLPLFCDPERAYGLAERGAYDPKSEDLFDVRFLGHHRWELRHANQTLMSVEVGLPSLPKLPFNEEKLRTDLPRIFNGITPTNVDTLVALTKAAEKESHGTLLVITEDAATEARRLAPQGTPVAPFQVTPDTLPHLTPIDGALILDPSGVCHAIGTILDGKATENGDPGRGARYNSAVRYYESASAPCLLLVVSSDGGIDLVPNPRPAIRRSTVDDSIRTMQELANAPQINRRRYNTTLDWLNEHRFYLKEHDCETLNQLVTKTDERLRHDDEAQVWIVRQPFTPNPHMNDTQYYRPD
;
A
#
# COMPACT_ATOMS: atom_id res chain seq x y z
N MET A 1 -5.63 -4.34 -40.26
CA MET A 1 -6.23 -2.99 -40.39
C MET A 1 -5.92 -2.24 -39.10
N PRO A 2 -5.52 -0.96 -39.17
CA PRO A 2 -5.36 -0.19 -37.95
C PRO A 2 -6.68 -0.23 -37.19
N ARG A 3 -6.65 -0.55 -35.90
CA ARG A 3 -7.84 -0.57 -35.04
C ARG A 3 -8.39 0.83 -35.00
N THR A 4 -9.53 1.05 -35.59
CA THR A 4 -10.25 2.33 -35.50
C THR A 4 -10.95 2.31 -34.15
N ILE A 5 -10.56 3.21 -33.24
CA ILE A 5 -11.32 3.45 -32.01
C ILE A 5 -12.71 3.90 -32.45
N THR A 6 -13.73 3.17 -32.04
CA THR A 6 -15.11 3.43 -32.47
C THR A 6 -15.71 4.53 -31.60
N HIS A 7 -15.41 4.52 -30.27
CA HIS A 7 -15.90 5.48 -29.28
C HIS A 7 -14.80 6.48 -28.95
N PHE A 8 -14.65 7.49 -29.76
CA PHE A 8 -13.56 8.47 -29.67
C PHE A 8 -13.97 9.71 -28.89
N MET A 9 -13.20 10.06 -27.86
CA MET A 9 -13.39 11.27 -27.06
C MET A 9 -12.47 12.40 -27.51
N TRP A 10 -11.15 12.12 -27.62
CA TRP A 10 -10.12 13.04 -28.16
C TRP A 10 -8.89 12.28 -28.65
N GLY A 11 -7.99 12.96 -29.38
CA GLY A 11 -6.90 12.34 -30.12
C GLY A 11 -5.89 11.52 -29.31
N PHE A 12 -5.72 11.84 -28.02
CA PHE A 12 -4.69 11.22 -27.18
C PHE A 12 -5.25 10.40 -26.02
N GLN A 13 -6.55 10.03 -26.04
CA GLN A 13 -7.19 9.33 -24.91
C GLN A 13 -6.46 8.06 -24.47
N GLN A 14 -5.99 7.24 -25.42
CA GLN A 14 -5.26 6.00 -25.15
C GLN A 14 -3.90 6.28 -24.50
N HIS A 15 -3.15 7.25 -25.00
CA HIS A 15 -1.86 7.64 -24.43
C HIS A 15 -2.04 8.16 -23.00
N PHE A 16 -3.01 9.03 -22.78
CA PHE A 16 -3.35 9.54 -21.46
C PHE A 16 -3.66 8.41 -20.47
N ARG A 17 -4.51 7.45 -20.86
CA ARG A 17 -4.83 6.31 -20.01
C ARG A 17 -3.58 5.52 -19.62
N ILE A 18 -2.71 5.20 -20.60
CA ILE A 18 -1.47 4.44 -20.36
C ILE A 18 -0.54 5.22 -19.43
N GLU A 19 -0.40 6.54 -19.60
CA GLU A 19 0.39 7.39 -18.72
C GLU A 19 -0.14 7.36 -17.28
N GLN A 20 -1.47 7.48 -17.10
CA GLN A 20 -2.08 7.41 -15.78
C GLN A 20 -1.94 6.01 -15.15
N GLU A 21 -2.00 4.94 -15.93
CA GLU A 21 -1.77 3.57 -15.46
C GLU A 21 -0.33 3.38 -14.96
N CYS A 22 0.67 3.81 -15.73
CA CYS A 22 2.07 3.80 -15.32
C CYS A 22 2.33 4.66 -14.07
N ALA A 23 1.69 5.84 -13.98
CA ALA A 23 1.80 6.70 -12.81
C ALA A 23 1.18 6.05 -11.56
N ALA A 24 0.01 5.42 -11.69
CA ALA A 24 -0.63 4.68 -10.61
C ALA A 24 0.26 3.52 -10.13
N GLU A 25 0.78 2.71 -11.05
CA GLU A 25 1.72 1.63 -10.70
C GLU A 25 2.94 2.16 -9.94
N ALA A 26 3.55 3.23 -10.42
CA ALA A 26 4.73 3.83 -9.80
C ALA A 26 4.47 4.35 -8.39
N VAL A 27 3.27 4.87 -8.11
CA VAL A 27 2.86 5.39 -6.80
C VAL A 27 2.49 4.26 -5.84
N PHE A 28 1.56 3.38 -6.25
CA PHE A 28 0.99 2.38 -5.35
C PHE A 28 1.97 1.25 -5.02
N LYS A 29 2.82 0.84 -5.97
CA LYS A 29 3.89 -0.14 -5.74
C LYS A 29 4.92 0.31 -4.69
N ARG A 30 5.13 1.62 -4.51
CA ARG A 30 6.01 2.13 -3.44
C ARG A 30 5.41 1.97 -2.05
N LEU A 31 4.09 1.82 -1.96
CA LEU A 31 3.38 1.63 -0.70
C LEU A 31 3.27 0.14 -0.34
N ASP A 32 2.83 -0.67 -1.31
CA ASP A 32 2.73 -2.12 -1.14
C ASP A 32 2.84 -2.79 -2.52
N ASP A 33 3.74 -3.76 -2.67
CA ASP A 33 3.99 -4.50 -3.91
C ASP A 33 2.78 -5.34 -4.38
N GLN A 34 1.80 -5.57 -3.50
CA GLN A 34 0.56 -6.28 -3.83
C GLN A 34 -0.51 -5.36 -4.42
N LEU A 35 -0.36 -4.05 -4.30
CA LEU A 35 -1.25 -3.08 -4.93
C LEU A 35 -1.00 -3.06 -6.43
N ARG A 36 -2.03 -3.47 -7.18
CA ARG A 36 -2.04 -3.49 -8.64
C ARG A 36 -3.20 -2.62 -9.10
N PRO A 37 -2.93 -1.33 -9.32
CA PRO A 37 -3.97 -0.41 -9.75
C PRO A 37 -4.45 -0.75 -11.16
N GLU A 38 -5.75 -0.68 -11.39
CA GLU A 38 -6.36 -0.67 -12.71
C GLU A 38 -6.82 0.76 -13.03
N VAL A 39 -6.47 1.27 -14.22
CA VAL A 39 -6.88 2.62 -14.62
C VAL A 39 -7.60 2.59 -15.95
N PHE A 40 -8.80 3.20 -16.00
CA PHE A 40 -9.56 3.40 -17.22
C PHE A 40 -10.27 4.74 -17.22
N LEU A 41 -10.76 5.16 -18.40
CA LEU A 41 -11.45 6.42 -18.59
C LEU A 41 -12.92 6.17 -18.92
N VAL A 42 -13.77 7.06 -18.44
CA VAL A 42 -15.18 7.11 -18.85
C VAL A 42 -15.49 8.55 -19.27
N GLY A 43 -16.00 8.71 -20.49
CA GLY A 43 -16.47 9.98 -21.01
C GLY A 43 -17.97 9.98 -21.22
N ILE A 44 -18.64 11.01 -20.73
CA ILE A 44 -20.08 11.25 -20.91
C ILE A 44 -20.26 12.49 -21.79
N LEU A 45 -21.02 12.37 -22.87
CA LEU A 45 -21.26 13.47 -23.79
C LEU A 45 -21.90 14.65 -23.05
N ALA A 46 -21.25 15.82 -23.13
CA ALA A 46 -21.67 17.00 -22.37
C ALA A 46 -22.91 17.68 -22.97
N ASP A 47 -23.10 17.60 -24.29
CA ASP A 47 -24.26 18.16 -25.00
C ASP A 47 -24.93 17.08 -25.86
N PRO A 48 -26.11 16.58 -25.47
CA PRO A 48 -26.83 15.56 -26.22
C PRO A 48 -27.25 15.99 -27.64
N ALA A 49 -27.20 17.28 -27.97
CA ALA A 49 -27.50 17.76 -29.31
C ALA A 49 -26.39 17.42 -30.34
N LEU A 50 -25.18 17.08 -29.84
CA LEU A 50 -24.08 16.63 -30.68
C LEU A 50 -24.35 15.19 -31.14
N LYS A 51 -24.13 14.94 -32.45
CA LYS A 51 -24.25 13.59 -33.04
C LYS A 51 -23.00 12.76 -32.78
N GLN A 52 -22.75 12.46 -31.51
CA GLN A 52 -21.62 11.66 -31.06
C GLN A 52 -22.13 10.56 -30.11
N TRP A 53 -21.24 9.66 -29.71
CA TRP A 53 -21.58 8.59 -28.79
C TRP A 53 -21.97 9.14 -27.42
N PRO A 54 -23.07 8.68 -26.79
CA PRO A 54 -23.52 9.20 -25.48
C PRO A 54 -22.49 8.97 -24.37
N ALA A 55 -21.82 7.82 -24.43
CA ALA A 55 -20.75 7.45 -23.49
C ALA A 55 -19.59 6.76 -24.21
N CYS A 56 -18.39 6.90 -23.68
CA CYS A 56 -17.18 6.24 -24.16
C CYS A 56 -16.41 5.66 -22.99
N VAL A 57 -15.74 4.53 -23.21
CA VAL A 57 -14.84 3.89 -22.22
C VAL A 57 -13.49 3.68 -22.92
N GLU A 58 -12.39 3.97 -22.24
CA GLU A 58 -11.04 3.66 -22.69
C GLU A 58 -10.34 2.81 -21.60
N PRO A 59 -9.94 1.57 -21.88
CA PRO A 59 -9.91 0.92 -23.21
C PRO A 59 -11.30 0.42 -23.65
N GLU A 60 -11.55 0.53 -24.98
CA GLU A 60 -12.84 0.16 -25.57
C GLU A 60 -13.00 -1.36 -25.74
N ASP A 61 -11.95 -2.02 -26.22
CA ASP A 61 -12.00 -3.43 -26.55
C ASP A 61 -11.73 -4.34 -25.34
N ASP A 62 -12.53 -5.41 -25.22
CA ASP A 62 -12.30 -6.52 -24.28
C ASP A 62 -12.17 -6.10 -22.80
N PHE A 63 -12.83 -5.00 -22.44
CA PHE A 63 -12.86 -4.54 -21.06
C PHE A 63 -14.09 -5.12 -20.34
N TRP A 64 -14.01 -5.26 -19.03
CA TRP A 64 -15.10 -5.86 -18.24
C TRP A 64 -16.39 -5.04 -18.20
N ILE A 65 -16.32 -3.74 -18.58
CA ILE A 65 -17.49 -2.85 -18.68
C ILE A 65 -17.48 -2.14 -20.03
N GLU A 66 -18.62 -2.19 -20.72
CA GLU A 66 -18.79 -1.60 -22.05
C GLU A 66 -19.32 -0.17 -21.98
N SER A 67 -19.09 0.63 -23.00
CA SER A 67 -19.59 2.02 -23.11
C SER A 67 -21.10 2.13 -22.91
N ALA A 68 -21.87 1.18 -23.45
CA ALA A 68 -23.33 1.14 -23.32
C ALA A 68 -23.85 1.08 -21.87
N ALA A 69 -23.03 0.57 -20.92
CA ALA A 69 -23.40 0.56 -19.51
C ALA A 69 -23.59 1.96 -18.94
N PHE A 70 -22.96 2.97 -19.55
CA PHE A 70 -22.98 4.36 -19.10
C PHE A 70 -24.01 5.24 -19.83
N ASP A 71 -24.76 4.73 -20.79
CA ASP A 71 -25.78 5.50 -21.53
C ASP A 71 -26.84 6.14 -20.61
N GLY A 72 -27.12 5.48 -19.48
CA GLY A 72 -28.06 5.96 -18.46
C GLY A 72 -27.52 7.02 -17.51
N VAL A 73 -26.21 7.31 -17.52
CA VAL A 73 -25.54 8.24 -16.58
C VAL A 73 -26.17 9.63 -16.56
N PRO A 74 -26.51 10.30 -17.68
CA PRO A 74 -27.14 11.61 -17.64
C PRO A 74 -28.47 11.62 -16.86
N ASN A 75 -29.28 10.58 -16.99
CA ASN A 75 -30.55 10.47 -16.28
C ASN A 75 -30.35 10.20 -14.77
N ILE A 76 -29.35 9.40 -14.43
CA ILE A 76 -28.98 9.14 -13.03
C ILE A 76 -28.45 10.44 -12.39
N ALA A 77 -27.54 11.13 -13.05
CA ALA A 77 -26.96 12.38 -12.60
C ALA A 77 -28.03 13.46 -12.34
N THR A 78 -29.00 13.62 -13.26
CA THR A 78 -30.11 14.57 -13.10
C THR A 78 -30.93 14.27 -11.83
N ARG A 79 -31.17 13.00 -11.52
CA ARG A 79 -31.86 12.60 -10.28
C ARG A 79 -31.01 12.87 -9.04
N LEU A 80 -29.70 12.59 -9.10
CA LEU A 80 -28.80 12.76 -7.98
C LEU A 80 -28.66 14.23 -7.58
N VAL A 81 -28.63 15.17 -8.53
CA VAL A 81 -28.55 16.61 -8.23
C VAL A 81 -29.63 17.00 -7.23
N THR A 82 -30.87 16.51 -7.38
CA THR A 82 -31.99 16.88 -6.48
C THR A 82 -31.84 16.32 -5.06
N THR A 83 -30.93 15.38 -4.84
CA THR A 83 -30.69 14.77 -3.52
C THR A 83 -29.60 15.49 -2.72
N TYR A 84 -28.81 16.35 -3.34
CA TYR A 84 -27.76 17.07 -2.64
C TYR A 84 -28.33 18.21 -1.80
N PRO A 85 -27.87 18.40 -0.57
CA PRO A 85 -28.34 19.48 0.31
C PRO A 85 -28.19 20.87 -0.32
N GLU A 86 -27.16 21.05 -1.12
CA GLU A 86 -26.82 22.31 -1.78
C GLU A 86 -27.71 22.64 -2.99
N ALA A 87 -28.46 21.67 -3.52
CA ALA A 87 -29.33 21.88 -4.69
C ALA A 87 -30.43 22.90 -4.46
N GLY A 88 -30.86 23.10 -3.21
CA GLY A 88 -31.83 24.12 -2.81
C GLY A 88 -31.24 25.45 -2.37
N MET A 89 -29.90 25.60 -2.39
CA MET A 89 -29.21 26.80 -1.96
C MET A 89 -29.06 27.77 -3.12
N TYR A 90 -29.42 29.05 -2.90
CA TYR A 90 -29.27 30.08 -3.90
C TYR A 90 -28.15 31.07 -3.52
N GLN A 91 -27.19 31.23 -4.44
CA GLN A 91 -26.09 32.16 -4.25
C GLN A 91 -26.48 33.57 -4.72
N SER A 92 -26.21 34.58 -3.91
CA SER A 92 -26.54 35.98 -4.26
C SER A 92 -25.70 36.53 -5.42
N HIS A 93 -24.53 35.98 -5.68
CA HIS A 93 -23.64 36.41 -6.75
C HIS A 93 -23.72 35.45 -7.96
N PRO A 94 -23.98 35.95 -9.19
CA PRO A 94 -24.17 35.09 -10.38
C PRO A 94 -23.02 34.14 -10.67
N ARG A 95 -21.76 34.58 -10.47
CA ARG A 95 -20.58 33.67 -10.64
C ARG A 95 -20.54 32.56 -9.58
N ALA A 96 -20.91 32.88 -8.34
CA ALA A 96 -20.96 31.88 -7.28
C ALA A 96 -22.05 30.83 -7.57
N GLN A 97 -23.19 31.26 -8.09
CA GLN A 97 -24.26 30.37 -8.53
C GLN A 97 -23.79 29.48 -9.68
N GLN A 98 -23.11 30.02 -10.68
CA GLN A 98 -22.59 29.27 -11.81
C GLN A 98 -21.55 28.21 -11.34
N TYR A 99 -20.67 28.55 -10.41
CA TYR A 99 -19.71 27.58 -9.83
C TYR A 99 -20.42 26.47 -9.06
N GLN A 100 -21.45 26.79 -8.30
CA GLN A 100 -22.26 25.81 -7.58
C GLN A 100 -22.97 24.85 -8.53
N ASP A 101 -23.61 25.38 -9.58
CA ASP A 101 -24.33 24.57 -10.57
C ASP A 101 -23.38 23.65 -11.34
N GLU A 102 -22.18 24.14 -11.69
CA GLU A 102 -21.13 23.35 -12.33
C GLU A 102 -20.60 22.26 -11.40
N ASP A 103 -20.36 22.58 -10.13
CA ASP A 103 -19.90 21.62 -9.11
C ASP A 103 -20.94 20.53 -8.88
N LEU A 104 -22.21 20.89 -8.73
CA LEU A 104 -23.32 19.93 -8.60
C LEU A 104 -23.41 18.99 -9.81
N THR A 105 -23.24 19.54 -11.02
CA THR A 105 -23.23 18.77 -12.26
C THR A 105 -22.08 17.77 -12.28
N LYS A 106 -20.86 18.22 -11.99
CA LYS A 106 -19.66 17.35 -11.96
C LYS A 106 -19.81 16.27 -10.90
N ARG A 107 -20.24 16.63 -9.70
CA ARG A 107 -20.45 15.69 -8.60
C ARG A 107 -21.50 14.63 -8.94
N SER A 108 -22.62 15.03 -9.55
CA SER A 108 -23.66 14.11 -9.95
C SER A 108 -23.22 13.13 -11.06
N ILE A 109 -22.42 13.56 -12.02
CA ILE A 109 -21.84 12.71 -13.07
C ILE A 109 -20.88 11.70 -12.44
N ARG A 110 -19.97 12.13 -11.56
CA ARG A 110 -19.04 11.26 -10.84
C ARG A 110 -19.80 10.17 -10.06
N ASP A 111 -20.79 10.60 -9.27
CA ASP A 111 -21.53 9.69 -8.39
C ASP A 111 -22.42 8.73 -9.22
N ALA A 112 -22.99 9.18 -10.35
CA ALA A 112 -23.72 8.33 -11.28
C ALA A 112 -22.80 7.26 -11.93
N ILE A 113 -21.62 7.64 -12.38
CA ILE A 113 -20.62 6.71 -12.92
C ILE A 113 -20.23 5.69 -11.85
N SER A 114 -19.96 6.15 -10.61
CA SER A 114 -19.62 5.27 -9.49
C SER A 114 -20.74 4.26 -9.18
N GLN A 115 -22.02 4.67 -9.24
CA GLN A 115 -23.15 3.75 -9.09
C GLN A 115 -23.20 2.69 -10.19
N VAL A 116 -22.98 3.07 -11.44
CA VAL A 116 -22.96 2.12 -12.58
C VAL A 116 -21.84 1.10 -12.39
N ILE A 117 -20.62 1.54 -12.07
CA ILE A 117 -19.47 0.66 -11.86
C ILE A 117 -19.72 -0.32 -10.70
N THR A 118 -20.21 0.20 -9.57
CA THR A 118 -20.44 -0.61 -8.36
C THR A 118 -21.53 -1.65 -8.58
N GLY A 119 -22.57 -1.32 -9.33
CA GLY A 119 -23.71 -2.21 -9.61
C GLY A 119 -23.51 -3.13 -10.82
N HIS A 120 -22.40 -3.05 -11.54
CA HIS A 120 -22.21 -3.80 -12.78
C HIS A 120 -21.95 -5.28 -12.53
N ALA A 121 -22.67 -6.16 -13.26
CA ALA A 121 -22.64 -7.61 -13.03
C ALA A 121 -21.26 -8.26 -13.32
N THR A 122 -20.49 -7.68 -14.24
CA THR A 122 -19.16 -8.17 -14.62
C THR A 122 -18.01 -7.49 -13.87
N LYS A 123 -18.32 -6.69 -12.84
CA LYS A 123 -17.29 -6.07 -12.00
C LYS A 123 -16.36 -7.16 -11.45
N PRO A 124 -15.03 -7.03 -11.61
CA PRO A 124 -14.08 -7.97 -11.04
C PRO A 124 -14.24 -8.11 -9.52
N ALA A 125 -14.31 -9.35 -9.05
CA ALA A 125 -14.43 -9.65 -7.63
C ALA A 125 -13.20 -9.19 -6.85
N GLY A 126 -13.39 -8.66 -5.64
CA GLY A 126 -12.30 -8.19 -4.78
C GLY A 126 -11.65 -6.88 -5.24
N MET A 127 -12.29 -6.15 -6.16
CA MET A 127 -11.85 -4.83 -6.61
C MET A 127 -12.81 -3.74 -6.15
N THR A 128 -12.27 -2.65 -5.64
CA THR A 128 -13.02 -1.43 -5.37
C THR A 128 -12.57 -0.33 -6.33
N TYR A 129 -13.52 0.49 -6.79
CA TYR A 129 -13.27 1.52 -7.79
C TYR A 129 -13.59 2.91 -7.25
N ARG A 130 -12.72 3.85 -7.56
CA ARG A 130 -12.87 5.28 -7.24
C ARG A 130 -12.86 6.09 -8.51
N VAL A 131 -13.71 7.10 -8.56
CA VAL A 131 -13.93 7.94 -9.75
C VAL A 131 -13.43 9.34 -9.46
N SER A 132 -12.62 9.90 -10.36
CA SER A 132 -12.13 11.27 -10.28
C SER A 132 -13.25 12.30 -10.47
N TYR A 133 -12.96 13.55 -10.15
CA TYR A 133 -13.83 14.64 -10.56
C TYR A 133 -13.83 14.76 -12.10
N PRO A 134 -15.00 15.01 -12.73
CA PRO A 134 -15.06 15.16 -14.18
C PRO A 134 -14.32 16.41 -14.68
N ALA A 135 -13.52 16.24 -15.71
CA ALA A 135 -12.95 17.33 -16.49
C ALA A 135 -13.61 17.41 -17.86
N LYS A 136 -13.81 18.61 -18.40
CA LYS A 136 -14.34 18.77 -19.74
C LYS A 136 -13.20 18.71 -20.75
N VAL A 137 -13.19 17.64 -21.56
CA VAL A 137 -12.24 17.44 -22.67
C VAL A 137 -13.06 17.40 -23.95
N GLU A 138 -12.86 18.36 -24.83
CA GLU A 138 -13.65 18.54 -26.06
C GLU A 138 -15.16 18.48 -25.79
N ALA A 139 -15.85 17.47 -26.33
CA ALA A 139 -17.30 17.30 -26.21
C ALA A 139 -17.73 16.50 -24.97
N TYR A 140 -16.79 15.95 -24.20
CA TYR A 140 -17.08 15.00 -23.12
C TYR A 140 -16.74 15.53 -21.73
N TRP A 141 -17.52 15.12 -20.74
CA TRP A 141 -17.11 15.06 -19.35
C TRP A 141 -16.34 13.76 -19.13
N VAL A 142 -15.05 13.87 -18.92
CA VAL A 142 -14.16 12.71 -18.77
C VAL A 142 -13.77 12.55 -17.32
N VAL A 143 -13.80 11.31 -16.83
CA VAL A 143 -13.29 10.90 -15.52
C VAL A 143 -12.22 9.85 -15.68
N VAL A 144 -11.29 9.83 -14.73
CA VAL A 144 -10.36 8.74 -14.50
C VAL A 144 -10.93 7.83 -13.43
N VAL A 145 -10.93 6.54 -13.65
CA VAL A 145 -11.36 5.52 -12.69
C VAL A 145 -10.15 4.74 -12.24
N LEU A 146 -9.98 4.64 -10.92
CA LEU A 146 -8.91 3.89 -10.26
C LEU A 146 -9.52 2.68 -9.54
N GLY A 147 -9.11 1.48 -9.94
CA GLY A 147 -9.42 0.21 -9.27
C GLY A 147 -8.28 -0.25 -8.39
N LEU A 148 -8.58 -0.71 -7.17
CA LEU A 148 -7.63 -1.25 -6.19
C LEU A 148 -8.19 -2.53 -5.56
N GLN A 149 -7.30 -3.43 -5.12
CA GLN A 149 -7.67 -4.69 -4.46
C GLN A 149 -8.21 -4.43 -3.05
N GLU A 150 -9.44 -4.86 -2.77
CA GLU A 150 -10.10 -4.73 -1.46
C GLU A 150 -9.29 -5.40 -0.35
N ALA A 151 -8.80 -6.62 -0.59
CA ALA A 151 -8.04 -7.38 0.39
C ALA A 151 -6.77 -6.67 0.86
N VAL A 152 -6.09 -5.92 -0.03
CA VAL A 152 -4.90 -5.14 0.34
C VAL A 152 -5.29 -3.88 1.10
N LEU A 153 -6.37 -3.20 0.67
CA LEU A 153 -6.89 -2.03 1.38
C LEU A 153 -7.30 -2.38 2.82
N ASP A 154 -8.01 -3.50 3.00
CA ASP A 154 -8.51 -3.97 4.30
C ASP A 154 -7.39 -4.49 5.23
N ALA A 155 -6.25 -4.88 4.68
CA ALA A 155 -5.08 -5.30 5.46
C ALA A 155 -4.42 -4.12 6.20
N HIS A 156 -4.59 -2.90 5.72
CA HIS A 156 -3.95 -1.71 6.30
C HIS A 156 -4.89 -0.94 7.25
N PRO A 157 -4.35 -0.33 8.30
CA PRO A 157 -5.13 0.44 9.26
C PRO A 157 -5.91 1.59 8.63
N SER A 158 -7.17 1.71 9.01
CA SER A 158 -8.08 2.75 8.54
C SER A 158 -8.95 3.28 9.67
N LEU A 159 -9.29 4.55 9.61
CA LEU A 159 -10.28 5.19 10.45
C LEU A 159 -11.70 4.85 9.94
N LEU A 160 -12.69 4.98 10.80
CA LEU A 160 -14.09 4.65 10.48
C LEU A 160 -14.82 5.82 9.81
N THR A 161 -14.50 7.06 10.24
CA THR A 161 -15.24 8.25 9.87
C THR A 161 -14.66 8.91 8.62
N ALA A 162 -15.35 8.81 7.50
CA ALA A 162 -14.94 9.43 6.23
C ALA A 162 -15.37 10.91 6.08
N HIS A 163 -16.24 11.41 6.97
CA HIS A 163 -16.77 12.77 6.90
C HIS A 163 -16.79 13.40 8.29
N VAL A 164 -16.35 14.64 8.40
CA VAL A 164 -16.38 15.42 9.63
C VAL A 164 -17.38 16.59 9.47
N ALA A 165 -18.23 16.79 10.48
CA ALA A 165 -19.15 17.92 10.49
C ALA A 165 -18.37 19.22 10.64
N MET A 166 -18.56 20.18 9.72
CA MET A 166 -17.96 21.51 9.79
C MET A 166 -18.88 22.55 10.47
N HIS A 167 -20.15 22.49 10.17
CA HIS A 167 -21.24 23.28 10.76
C HIS A 167 -22.51 22.44 10.72
N GLU A 168 -23.60 22.88 11.31
CA GLU A 168 -24.85 22.12 11.50
C GLU A 168 -25.35 21.30 10.30
N HIS A 169 -24.94 21.66 9.06
CA HIS A 169 -25.42 20.98 7.85
C HIS A 169 -24.33 20.67 6.81
N ARG A 170 -23.05 20.92 7.11
CA ARG A 170 -21.95 20.69 6.18
C ARG A 170 -20.97 19.64 6.70
N HIS A 171 -20.80 18.57 5.94
CA HIS A 171 -19.81 17.54 6.20
C HIS A 171 -18.67 17.66 5.18
N ILE A 172 -17.44 17.61 5.67
CA ILE A 172 -16.24 17.64 4.83
C ILE A 172 -15.72 16.21 4.73
N PRO A 173 -15.46 15.70 3.51
CA PRO A 173 -14.78 14.42 3.34
C PRO A 173 -13.34 14.54 3.83
N VAL A 174 -12.90 13.56 4.61
CA VAL A 174 -11.55 13.48 5.15
C VAL A 174 -10.98 12.09 4.91
N PRO A 175 -9.69 11.96 4.58
CA PRO A 175 -9.09 10.66 4.37
C PRO A 175 -9.20 9.77 5.62
N VAL A 176 -9.51 8.49 5.41
CA VAL A 176 -9.60 7.49 6.47
C VAL A 176 -8.30 6.70 6.66
N SER A 177 -7.41 6.71 5.66
CA SER A 177 -6.11 6.04 5.71
C SER A 177 -5.12 6.73 4.76
N LEU A 178 -3.85 6.35 4.82
CA LEU A 178 -2.86 6.83 3.85
C LEU A 178 -3.21 6.38 2.43
N LEU A 179 -3.67 5.15 2.24
CA LEU A 179 -4.09 4.63 0.93
C LEU A 179 -5.27 5.43 0.35
N ASP A 180 -6.24 5.79 1.20
CA ASP A 180 -7.36 6.63 0.80
C ASP A 180 -6.91 8.04 0.38
N ALA A 181 -6.00 8.63 1.14
CA ALA A 181 -5.40 9.92 0.81
C ALA A 181 -4.62 9.87 -0.51
N VAL A 182 -3.82 8.81 -0.73
CA VAL A 182 -3.04 8.63 -1.97
C VAL A 182 -3.96 8.43 -3.18
N ALA A 183 -5.01 7.62 -3.05
CA ALA A 183 -5.99 7.43 -4.13
C ALA A 183 -6.69 8.75 -4.48
N THR A 184 -7.06 9.54 -3.48
CA THR A 184 -7.68 10.86 -3.67
C THR A 184 -6.71 11.86 -4.32
N ALA A 185 -5.46 11.91 -3.87
CA ALA A 185 -4.43 12.77 -4.45
C ALA A 185 -4.11 12.38 -5.91
N PHE A 186 -4.00 11.08 -6.19
CA PHE A 186 -3.80 10.56 -7.54
C PHE A 186 -4.94 10.97 -8.49
N LEU A 187 -6.20 10.74 -8.09
CA LEU A 187 -7.35 11.12 -8.89
C LEU A 187 -7.49 12.63 -9.06
N GLY A 188 -7.08 13.41 -8.06
CA GLY A 188 -6.99 14.87 -8.15
C GLY A 188 -5.95 15.33 -9.18
N GLN A 189 -4.76 14.74 -9.17
CA GLN A 189 -3.71 15.00 -10.15
C GLN A 189 -4.15 14.59 -11.56
N ALA A 190 -4.76 13.41 -11.72
CA ALA A 190 -5.29 12.94 -12.99
C ALA A 190 -6.39 13.87 -13.56
N THR A 191 -7.24 14.41 -12.68
CA THR A 191 -8.21 15.45 -13.08
C THR A 191 -7.52 16.73 -13.56
N HIS A 192 -6.46 17.15 -12.87
CA HIS A 192 -5.67 18.32 -13.28
C HIS A 192 -5.02 18.08 -14.66
N ASP A 193 -4.46 16.90 -14.88
CA ASP A 193 -3.83 16.55 -16.14
C ASP A 193 -4.83 16.50 -17.31
N LEU A 194 -6.10 16.09 -17.06
CA LEU A 194 -7.20 16.19 -18.05
C LEU A 194 -7.56 17.63 -18.43
N LEU A 195 -7.28 18.61 -17.58
CA LEU A 195 -7.54 20.02 -17.85
C LEU A 195 -6.41 20.70 -18.64
N LEU A 196 -5.28 20.04 -18.83
CA LEU A 196 -4.18 20.56 -19.64
C LEU A 196 -4.56 20.57 -21.12
N PRO A 197 -3.97 21.46 -21.93
CA PRO A 197 -4.16 21.43 -23.39
C PRO A 197 -3.67 20.08 -23.96
N ASN A 198 -4.50 19.42 -24.78
CA ASN A 198 -4.21 18.12 -25.40
C ASN A 198 -3.75 17.06 -24.38
N PRO A 199 -4.60 16.60 -23.44
CA PRO A 199 -4.20 15.61 -22.45
C PRO A 199 -3.64 14.35 -23.10
N GLY A 200 -2.45 13.89 -22.67
CA GLY A 200 -1.75 12.73 -23.22
C GLY A 200 -0.82 13.02 -24.40
N ASP A 201 -0.67 14.26 -24.86
CA ASP A 201 0.28 14.66 -25.91
C ASP A 201 1.71 14.86 -25.37
N ASN A 202 1.85 15.40 -24.17
CA ASN A 202 3.13 15.84 -23.62
C ASN A 202 3.62 15.06 -22.38
N GLY A 203 3.04 13.92 -22.05
CA GLY A 203 3.44 13.08 -20.94
C GLY A 203 3.28 13.77 -19.58
N GLY A 204 2.20 13.53 -18.88
CA GLY A 204 2.04 13.96 -17.47
C GLY A 204 3.18 13.40 -16.64
N ARG A 205 3.97 14.27 -15.98
CA ARG A 205 5.05 13.85 -15.08
C ARG A 205 4.56 13.92 -13.65
N THR A 206 3.76 12.95 -13.24
CA THR A 206 3.45 12.78 -11.82
C THR A 206 4.70 12.32 -11.10
N ASP A 207 5.24 13.14 -10.20
CA ASP A 207 6.28 12.69 -9.27
C ASP A 207 5.63 11.86 -8.16
N PRO A 208 5.90 10.54 -8.07
CA PRO A 208 5.32 9.69 -7.06
C PRO A 208 5.62 10.15 -5.64
N GLU A 209 6.80 10.70 -5.38
CA GLU A 209 7.17 11.16 -4.03
C GLU A 209 6.42 12.43 -3.63
N GLU A 210 6.23 13.36 -4.56
CA GLU A 210 5.47 14.58 -4.31
C GLU A 210 4.00 14.27 -4.06
N LEU A 211 3.44 13.32 -4.81
CA LEU A 211 2.07 12.85 -4.61
C LEU A 211 1.91 12.18 -3.24
N LEU A 212 2.86 11.34 -2.83
CA LEU A 212 2.85 10.72 -1.50
C LEU A 212 2.95 11.77 -0.39
N ARG A 213 3.81 12.79 -0.52
CA ARG A 213 3.89 13.91 0.46
C ARG A 213 2.58 14.69 0.54
N SER A 214 1.97 14.97 -0.60
CA SER A 214 0.65 15.63 -0.66
C SER A 214 -0.44 14.80 0.02
N ALA A 215 -0.43 13.48 -0.18
CA ALA A 215 -1.36 12.56 0.47
C ALA A 215 -1.16 12.52 2.00
N ALA A 216 0.09 12.52 2.48
CA ALA A 216 0.38 12.60 3.91
C ALA A 216 -0.13 13.91 4.52
N ASP A 217 0.06 15.03 3.83
CA ASP A 217 -0.44 16.34 4.27
C ASP A 217 -1.98 16.34 4.33
N ALA A 218 -2.64 15.74 3.34
CA ALA A 218 -4.10 15.60 3.32
C ALA A 218 -4.61 14.71 4.46
N LEU A 219 -3.93 13.58 4.77
CA LEU A 219 -4.29 12.73 5.90
C LEU A 219 -4.14 13.49 7.23
N VAL A 220 -3.02 14.18 7.45
CA VAL A 220 -2.78 14.98 8.67
C VAL A 220 -3.78 16.13 8.78
N THR A 221 -4.14 16.78 7.66
CA THR A 221 -5.21 17.78 7.62
C THR A 221 -6.54 17.17 8.06
N GLY A 222 -6.85 15.95 7.61
CA GLY A 222 -8.01 15.18 8.08
C GLY A 222 -7.98 14.91 9.59
N ILE A 223 -6.79 14.67 10.17
CA ILE A 223 -6.63 14.53 11.63
C ILE A 223 -6.93 15.85 12.35
N VAL A 224 -6.46 16.99 11.81
CA VAL A 224 -6.78 18.31 12.39
C VAL A 224 -8.30 18.54 12.43
N TRP A 225 -8.99 18.23 11.33
CA TRP A 225 -10.46 18.35 11.27
C TRP A 225 -11.19 17.49 12.32
N ARG A 226 -10.66 16.29 12.61
CA ARG A 226 -11.23 15.40 13.64
C ARG A 226 -10.93 15.89 15.06
N THR A 227 -9.74 16.48 15.27
CA THR A 227 -9.26 16.88 16.58
C THR A 227 -9.84 18.24 17.00
N ASP A 228 -9.61 19.28 16.19
CA ASP A 228 -10.10 20.63 16.47
C ASP A 228 -10.22 21.46 15.18
N GLN A 229 -11.44 21.71 14.74
CA GLN A 229 -11.77 22.45 13.52
C GLN A 229 -11.41 23.95 13.57
N HIS A 230 -11.09 24.48 14.75
CA HIS A 230 -10.72 25.89 14.92
C HIS A 230 -9.22 26.14 14.73
N CYS A 231 -8.42 25.08 14.62
CA CYS A 231 -6.98 25.15 14.44
C CYS A 231 -6.58 25.35 12.95
N ILE A 232 -6.82 26.54 12.42
CA ILE A 232 -6.57 26.85 10.99
C ILE A 232 -5.09 26.76 10.61
N GLU A 233 -4.19 27.23 11.47
CA GLU A 233 -2.73 27.13 11.22
C GLU A 233 -2.30 25.64 11.20
N GLY A 234 -2.92 24.80 12.02
CA GLY A 234 -2.67 23.36 12.06
C GLY A 234 -3.07 22.66 10.75
N MET A 235 -4.19 23.05 10.15
CA MET A 235 -4.67 22.47 8.88
C MET A 235 -3.63 22.55 7.76
N TYR A 236 -2.87 23.63 7.70
CA TYR A 236 -1.91 23.88 6.63
C TYR A 236 -0.45 23.72 7.03
N GLY A 237 -0.16 23.33 8.26
CA GLY A 237 1.21 23.35 8.76
C GLY A 237 1.61 22.22 9.69
N LEU A 238 0.68 21.42 10.19
CA LEU A 238 0.99 20.39 11.19
C LEU A 238 1.94 19.32 10.63
N CYS A 239 1.66 18.75 9.46
CA CYS A 239 2.51 17.72 8.84
C CYS A 239 3.95 18.23 8.63
N ARG A 240 4.09 19.43 8.10
CA ARG A 240 5.40 20.09 7.95
C ARG A 240 6.09 20.32 9.29
N SER A 241 5.35 20.74 10.32
CA SER A 241 5.90 20.97 11.66
C SER A 241 6.42 19.66 12.27
N LEU A 242 5.67 18.56 12.17
CA LEU A 242 6.09 17.24 12.66
C LEU A 242 7.34 16.75 11.92
N THR A 243 7.39 16.87 10.60
CA THR A 243 8.56 16.52 9.79
C THR A 243 9.78 17.36 10.17
N THR A 244 9.57 18.67 10.39
CA THR A 244 10.65 19.57 10.84
C THR A 244 11.13 19.20 12.24
N LEU A 245 10.24 18.91 13.19
CA LEU A 245 10.60 18.48 14.55
C LEU A 245 11.44 17.20 14.52
N ALA A 246 11.07 16.21 13.69
CA ALA A 246 11.84 14.97 13.52
C ALA A 246 13.25 15.21 12.95
N SER A 247 13.46 16.25 12.16
CA SER A 247 14.77 16.60 11.60
C SER A 247 15.72 17.31 12.58
N LEU A 248 15.18 17.90 13.65
CA LEU A 248 15.97 18.69 14.59
C LEU A 248 16.66 17.79 15.60
N ARG A 249 17.94 18.07 15.86
CA ARG A 249 18.69 17.48 16.97
C ARG A 249 18.69 18.44 18.16
N TYR A 250 18.66 17.88 19.36
CA TYR A 250 18.89 18.60 20.60
C TYR A 250 20.11 18.00 21.28
N GLU A 251 21.11 18.82 21.61
CA GLU A 251 22.39 18.41 22.25
C GLU A 251 23.04 17.19 21.56
N LYS A 252 23.02 17.16 20.20
CA LYS A 252 23.51 16.10 19.32
C LYS A 252 22.68 14.81 19.33
N ALA A 253 21.69 14.67 20.24
CA ALA A 253 20.80 13.52 20.24
C ALA A 253 19.74 13.62 19.14
N ALA A 254 19.41 12.49 18.54
CA ALA A 254 18.26 12.37 17.64
C ALA A 254 16.96 12.65 18.40
N GLY A 255 15.98 13.25 17.72
CA GLY A 255 14.66 13.53 18.33
C GLY A 255 13.89 12.24 18.57
N THR A 256 13.74 11.88 19.83
CA THR A 256 12.74 10.90 20.28
C THR A 256 11.72 11.62 21.16
N GLY A 257 10.53 11.05 21.30
CA GLY A 257 9.49 11.61 22.15
C GLY A 257 8.09 11.32 21.60
N ARG A 258 7.10 11.74 22.36
CA ARG A 258 5.70 11.48 22.05
C ARG A 258 4.84 12.73 22.23
N ILE A 259 3.97 13.00 21.25
CA ILE A 259 2.92 14.01 21.33
C ILE A 259 1.58 13.29 21.46
N LEU A 260 0.77 13.70 22.42
CA LEU A 260 -0.65 13.39 22.53
C LEU A 260 -1.42 14.56 21.88
N LEU A 261 -2.06 14.29 20.74
CA LEU A 261 -2.76 15.28 19.93
C LEU A 261 -4.27 15.19 20.18
N ALA A 262 -4.85 16.19 20.81
CA ALA A 262 -6.28 16.29 21.06
C ALA A 262 -6.66 17.75 21.31
N ARG A 263 -7.94 18.10 21.19
CA ARG A 263 -8.42 19.42 21.57
C ARG A 263 -8.16 19.70 23.05
N ARG A 264 -7.92 20.95 23.39
CA ARG A 264 -7.76 21.35 24.80
C ARG A 264 -9.03 21.03 25.58
N GLY A 265 -8.89 20.44 26.78
CA GLY A 265 -10.02 20.02 27.61
C GLY A 265 -10.69 18.72 27.14
N HIS A 266 -10.01 17.91 26.34
CA HIS A 266 -10.50 16.58 25.92
C HIS A 266 -10.71 15.69 27.16
N PRO A 267 -11.87 14.99 27.33
CA PRO A 267 -12.22 14.26 28.54
C PRO A 267 -11.28 13.10 28.86
N ALA A 268 -10.63 12.50 27.86
CA ALA A 268 -9.66 11.43 28.06
C ALA A 268 -8.23 11.94 28.31
N VAL A 269 -8.01 13.26 28.45
CA VAL A 269 -6.69 13.85 28.68
C VAL A 269 -6.64 14.51 30.06
N THR A 270 -5.68 14.08 30.89
CA THR A 270 -5.44 14.66 32.21
C THR A 270 -4.08 15.36 32.21
N GLU A 271 -4.08 16.70 32.19
CA GLU A 271 -2.85 17.48 32.28
C GLU A 271 -2.21 17.28 33.67
N ARG A 272 -0.95 16.81 33.71
CA ARG A 272 -0.14 16.65 34.94
C ARG A 272 0.82 17.82 35.15
N VAL A 273 1.31 18.38 34.05
CA VAL A 273 2.13 19.58 34.04
C VAL A 273 1.54 20.53 33.02
N SER A 274 1.10 21.71 33.43
CA SER A 274 0.56 22.72 32.52
C SER A 274 1.55 23.86 32.36
N PHE A 275 1.82 24.26 31.09
CA PHE A 275 2.67 25.42 30.82
C PHE A 275 1.88 26.72 31.07
N SER A 276 2.49 27.67 31.74
CA SER A 276 1.88 28.99 31.98
C SER A 276 1.54 29.73 30.69
N THR A 277 2.31 29.48 29.64
CA THR A 277 2.09 30.03 28.31
C THR A 277 2.22 28.88 27.30
N PRO A 278 1.19 28.55 26.53
CA PRO A 278 1.27 27.53 25.50
C PRO A 278 2.30 27.86 24.42
N THR A 279 3.07 26.87 23.99
CA THR A 279 4.12 27.04 22.98
C THR A 279 3.58 26.70 21.59
N PRO A 280 3.61 27.61 20.59
CA PRO A 280 3.20 27.30 19.23
C PRO A 280 4.01 26.15 18.64
N LEU A 281 3.38 25.18 17.96
CA LEU A 281 4.06 24.05 17.31
C LEU A 281 5.05 24.52 16.21
N ARG A 282 4.79 25.65 15.58
CA ARG A 282 5.74 26.29 14.63
C ARG A 282 7.03 26.79 15.26
N ALA A 283 7.08 26.94 16.59
CA ALA A 283 8.31 27.25 17.31
C ALA A 283 9.17 25.99 17.49
N HIS A 284 9.57 25.36 16.38
CA HIS A 284 10.10 24.00 16.31
C HIS A 284 11.26 23.74 17.29
N ARG A 285 12.21 24.69 17.47
CA ARG A 285 13.32 24.52 18.43
C ARG A 285 12.84 24.44 19.88
N SER A 286 11.85 25.24 20.25
CA SER A 286 11.25 25.23 21.58
C SER A 286 10.49 23.93 21.82
N VAL A 287 9.66 23.54 20.87
CA VAL A 287 8.89 22.28 20.94
C VAL A 287 9.83 21.07 20.97
N ARG A 288 10.90 21.07 20.16
CA ARG A 288 11.90 19.99 20.18
C ARG A 288 12.54 19.84 21.58
N LYS A 289 12.83 20.96 22.26
CA LYS A 289 13.32 20.93 23.65
C LYS A 289 12.26 20.37 24.62
N LEU A 290 10.98 20.74 24.44
CA LEU A 290 9.89 20.25 25.28
C LEU A 290 9.64 18.75 25.09
N LEU A 291 9.89 18.20 23.90
CA LEU A 291 9.79 16.77 23.64
C LEU A 291 10.75 15.92 24.48
N GLU A 292 11.88 16.47 24.95
CA GLU A 292 12.77 15.76 25.87
C GLU A 292 12.12 15.45 27.24
N LEU A 293 11.07 16.17 27.58
CA LEU A 293 10.30 15.94 28.82
C LEU A 293 9.25 14.84 28.68
N SER A 294 8.96 14.43 27.43
CA SER A 294 7.91 13.44 27.17
C SER A 294 8.40 12.01 27.40
N SER A 295 7.49 11.16 27.85
CA SER A 295 7.67 9.72 27.96
C SER A 295 6.46 8.98 27.38
N ASP A 296 6.50 7.65 27.39
CA ASP A 296 5.37 6.84 26.94
C ASP A 296 4.12 7.05 27.79
N ASP A 297 4.30 7.21 29.11
CA ASP A 297 3.21 7.42 30.06
C ASP A 297 2.79 8.89 30.18
N LEU A 298 3.71 9.81 29.88
CA LEU A 298 3.50 11.25 30.03
C LEU A 298 3.92 12.02 28.77
N PRO A 299 3.18 11.89 27.66
CA PRO A 299 3.45 12.58 26.41
C PRO A 299 3.29 14.10 26.50
N LEU A 300 3.91 14.82 25.57
CA LEU A 300 3.69 16.24 25.36
C LEU A 300 2.27 16.45 24.81
N PHE A 301 1.41 17.13 25.57
CA PHE A 301 0.04 17.40 25.18
C PHE A 301 -0.04 18.63 24.27
N CYS A 302 -0.63 18.41 23.09
CA CYS A 302 -0.80 19.44 22.06
C CYS A 302 -2.22 19.40 21.48
N ASP A 303 -2.72 20.55 21.06
CA ASP A 303 -3.67 20.62 19.96
C ASP A 303 -2.89 20.77 18.63
N PRO A 304 -3.55 20.86 17.46
CA PRO A 304 -2.86 21.00 16.19
C PRO A 304 -1.98 22.25 16.04
N GLU A 305 -2.05 23.21 16.93
CA GLU A 305 -1.33 24.48 16.86
C GLU A 305 -0.35 24.72 18.01
N ARG A 306 -0.62 24.20 19.21
CA ARG A 306 0.08 24.56 20.45
C ARG A 306 0.34 23.39 21.37
N ALA A 307 1.47 23.42 22.04
CA ALA A 307 1.79 22.54 23.17
C ALA A 307 1.39 23.21 24.49
N TYR A 308 0.64 22.49 25.33
CA TYR A 308 0.08 22.97 26.58
C TYR A 308 0.80 22.47 27.83
N GLY A 309 1.45 21.32 27.75
CA GLY A 309 2.09 20.70 28.91
C GLY A 309 2.36 19.22 28.70
N LEU A 310 2.44 18.47 29.80
CA LEU A 310 2.52 17.02 29.79
C LEU A 310 1.23 16.43 30.33
N ALA A 311 0.69 15.39 29.69
CA ALA A 311 -0.59 14.83 30.07
C ALA A 311 -0.61 13.31 29.98
N GLU A 312 -1.43 12.68 30.81
CA GLU A 312 -1.75 11.27 30.75
C GLU A 312 -2.99 11.04 29.89
N ARG A 313 -2.99 9.95 29.12
CA ARG A 313 -4.18 9.46 28.44
C ARG A 313 -4.97 8.54 29.38
N GLY A 314 -6.19 8.94 29.70
CA GLY A 314 -7.17 8.11 30.39
C GLY A 314 -7.90 7.14 29.48
N ALA A 315 -9.05 6.64 29.95
CA ALA A 315 -9.92 5.80 29.12
C ALA A 315 -10.41 6.57 27.90
N TYR A 316 -10.22 5.99 26.72
CA TYR A 316 -10.57 6.60 25.44
C TYR A 316 -11.32 5.59 24.56
N ASP A 317 -12.45 6.00 24.01
CA ASP A 317 -13.15 5.21 22.99
C ASP A 317 -12.52 5.44 21.62
N PRO A 318 -11.88 4.44 21.01
CA PRO A 318 -11.27 4.58 19.70
C PRO A 318 -12.23 5.00 18.58
N LYS A 319 -13.55 4.78 18.76
CA LYS A 319 -14.56 5.17 17.77
C LYS A 319 -14.78 6.69 17.68
N SER A 320 -14.33 7.44 18.69
CA SER A 320 -14.45 8.92 18.71
C SER A 320 -13.52 9.58 17.69
N GLU A 321 -12.38 8.99 17.40
CA GLU A 321 -11.39 9.43 16.39
C GLU A 321 -10.97 10.91 16.50
N ASP A 322 -10.91 11.43 17.73
CA ASP A 322 -10.59 12.83 18.06
C ASP A 322 -9.34 12.97 18.94
N LEU A 323 -8.63 11.86 19.19
CA LEU A 323 -7.36 11.80 19.93
C LEU A 323 -6.37 10.91 19.20
N PHE A 324 -5.18 11.46 18.94
CA PHE A 324 -4.12 10.79 18.19
C PHE A 324 -2.78 10.88 18.92
N ASP A 325 -1.86 9.99 18.54
CA ASP A 325 -0.49 9.99 19.02
C ASP A 325 0.46 10.27 17.86
N VAL A 326 1.47 11.10 18.10
CA VAL A 326 2.63 11.22 17.20
C VAL A 326 3.86 10.76 17.97
N ARG A 327 4.58 9.78 17.41
CA ARG A 327 5.82 9.27 18.00
C ARG A 327 7.01 9.67 17.13
N PHE A 328 8.02 10.25 17.74
CA PHE A 328 9.31 10.53 17.12
C PHE A 328 10.25 9.37 17.46
N LEU A 329 10.65 8.62 16.43
CA LEU A 329 11.44 7.39 16.58
C LEU A 329 12.94 7.63 16.41
N GLY A 330 13.31 8.81 15.93
CA GLY A 330 14.70 9.17 15.66
C GLY A 330 14.81 10.31 14.65
N HIS A 331 16.04 10.52 14.13
CA HIS A 331 16.30 11.58 13.18
C HIS A 331 15.56 11.36 11.87
N HIS A 332 14.75 12.32 11.48
CA HIS A 332 13.85 12.29 10.32
C HIS A 332 12.78 11.18 10.34
N ARG A 333 12.50 10.56 11.49
CA ARG A 333 11.54 9.47 11.59
C ARG A 333 10.44 9.79 12.59
N TRP A 334 9.19 9.70 12.17
CA TRP A 334 8.02 9.85 13.04
C TRP A 334 6.83 9.02 12.52
N GLU A 335 5.90 8.75 13.41
CA GLU A 335 4.68 7.99 13.14
C GLU A 335 3.45 8.74 13.62
N LEU A 336 2.38 8.62 12.84
CA LEU A 336 1.02 9.01 13.24
C LEU A 336 0.26 7.76 13.66
N ARG A 337 -0.31 7.80 14.84
CA ARG A 337 -1.03 6.66 15.42
C ARG A 337 -2.41 7.06 15.94
N HIS A 338 -3.33 6.11 15.88
CA HIS A 338 -4.63 6.19 16.52
C HIS A 338 -4.87 4.94 17.35
N ALA A 339 -5.24 5.12 18.62
CA ALA A 339 -5.36 4.03 19.58
C ALA A 339 -4.07 3.17 19.63
N ASN A 340 -4.14 1.93 19.19
CA ASN A 340 -2.99 1.00 19.16
C ASN A 340 -2.45 0.74 17.76
N GLN A 341 -2.96 1.47 16.75
CA GLN A 341 -2.58 1.26 15.35
C GLN A 341 -1.77 2.44 14.81
N THR A 342 -0.70 2.15 14.08
CA THR A 342 0.02 3.15 13.28
C THR A 342 -0.76 3.35 11.98
N LEU A 343 -1.12 4.61 11.67
CA LEU A 343 -1.82 4.96 10.44
C LEU A 343 -0.85 5.28 9.31
N MET A 344 0.31 5.83 9.65
CA MET A 344 1.34 6.28 8.71
C MET A 344 2.67 6.38 9.42
N SER A 345 3.73 5.95 8.76
CA SER A 345 5.13 6.22 9.13
C SER A 345 5.74 7.19 8.15
N VAL A 346 6.61 8.08 8.62
CA VAL A 346 7.31 9.05 7.77
C VAL A 346 8.80 8.95 8.03
N GLU A 347 9.57 8.75 6.98
CA GLU A 347 11.03 8.74 7.02
C GLU A 347 11.59 9.70 5.95
N VAL A 348 12.47 10.61 6.37
CA VAL A 348 13.05 11.65 5.50
C VAL A 348 11.98 12.43 4.71
N GLY A 349 10.82 12.66 5.34
CA GLY A 349 9.69 13.36 4.73
C GLY A 349 8.90 12.56 3.69
N LEU A 350 9.18 11.26 3.52
CA LEU A 350 8.40 10.36 2.68
C LEU A 350 7.48 9.51 3.56
N PRO A 351 6.17 9.54 3.30
CA PRO A 351 5.23 8.67 3.99
C PRO A 351 5.29 7.24 3.45
N SER A 352 5.04 6.30 4.33
CA SER A 352 4.90 4.87 4.03
C SER A 352 3.76 4.27 4.84
N LEU A 353 3.23 3.17 4.36
CA LEU A 353 2.31 2.35 5.14
C LEU A 353 3.06 1.75 6.34
N PRO A 354 2.38 1.60 7.48
CA PRO A 354 2.94 0.83 8.58
C PRO A 354 3.17 -0.60 8.10
N LYS A 355 4.27 -1.20 8.54
CA LYS A 355 4.50 -2.61 8.27
C LYS A 355 3.37 -3.43 8.87
N LEU A 356 2.83 -4.33 8.07
CA LEU A 356 1.79 -5.23 8.55
C LEU A 356 2.35 -6.12 9.67
N PRO A 357 1.56 -6.42 10.69
CA PRO A 357 1.93 -7.41 11.68
C PRO A 357 2.33 -8.72 10.98
N PHE A 358 3.23 -9.46 11.59
CA PHE A 358 3.65 -10.71 10.99
C PHE A 358 2.44 -11.66 10.83
N ASN A 359 2.38 -12.33 9.67
CA ASN A 359 1.29 -13.23 9.37
C ASN A 359 1.51 -14.60 10.04
N GLU A 360 0.88 -14.80 11.20
CA GLU A 360 0.96 -16.03 11.98
C GLU A 360 0.50 -17.27 11.20
N GLU A 361 -0.61 -17.14 10.46
CA GLU A 361 -1.18 -18.24 9.69
C GLU A 361 -0.22 -18.69 8.57
N LYS A 362 0.41 -17.71 7.90
CA LYS A 362 1.45 -17.98 6.92
C LYS A 362 2.63 -18.71 7.55
N LEU A 363 3.15 -18.24 8.70
CA LEU A 363 4.26 -18.90 9.37
C LEU A 363 3.90 -20.34 9.78
N ARG A 364 2.71 -20.56 10.33
CA ARG A 364 2.18 -21.89 10.67
C ARG A 364 2.10 -22.84 9.46
N THR A 365 1.78 -22.29 8.31
CA THR A 365 1.72 -23.03 7.04
C THR A 365 3.12 -23.31 6.48
N ASP A 366 4.04 -22.37 6.61
CA ASP A 366 5.37 -22.46 6.02
C ASP A 366 6.34 -23.33 6.83
N LEU A 367 6.22 -23.34 8.16
CA LEU A 367 7.10 -24.15 9.03
C LEU A 367 7.11 -25.65 8.67
N PRO A 368 5.96 -26.34 8.46
CA PRO A 368 5.94 -27.74 8.03
C PRO A 368 6.49 -27.96 6.61
N ARG A 369 6.50 -26.93 5.78
CA ARG A 369 7.07 -26.99 4.42
C ARG A 369 8.60 -26.89 4.43
N ILE A 370 9.16 -26.17 5.44
CA ILE A 370 10.60 -25.98 5.60
C ILE A 370 11.18 -27.14 6.41
N PHE A 371 10.52 -27.51 7.51
CA PHE A 371 10.98 -28.54 8.45
C PHE A 371 10.08 -29.78 8.36
N ASN A 372 10.53 -30.80 7.66
CA ASN A 372 9.75 -32.03 7.48
C ASN A 372 9.53 -32.75 8.81
N GLY A 373 8.26 -32.97 9.17
CA GLY A 373 7.90 -33.67 10.41
C GLY A 373 7.96 -32.82 11.68
N ILE A 374 8.04 -31.49 11.57
CA ILE A 374 7.92 -30.60 12.73
C ILE A 374 6.60 -30.85 13.47
N THR A 375 6.64 -30.91 14.80
CA THR A 375 5.44 -31.15 15.60
C THR A 375 4.60 -29.89 15.76
N PRO A 376 3.27 -30.01 15.95
CA PRO A 376 2.41 -28.84 16.21
C PRO A 376 2.89 -28.01 17.41
N THR A 377 3.40 -28.65 18.47
CA THR A 377 3.96 -27.98 19.65
C THR A 377 5.17 -27.12 19.30
N ASN A 378 6.05 -27.62 18.44
CA ASN A 378 7.21 -26.84 17.99
C ASN A 378 6.79 -25.65 17.12
N VAL A 379 5.78 -25.85 16.25
CA VAL A 379 5.19 -24.74 15.49
C VAL A 379 4.65 -23.66 16.43
N ASP A 380 3.90 -24.04 17.47
CA ASP A 380 3.39 -23.09 18.48
C ASP A 380 4.51 -22.34 19.19
N THR A 381 5.58 -23.06 19.55
CA THR A 381 6.78 -22.47 20.17
C THR A 381 7.42 -21.42 19.26
N LEU A 382 7.69 -21.75 18.01
CA LEU A 382 8.33 -20.83 17.05
C LEU A 382 7.46 -19.63 16.74
N VAL A 383 6.15 -19.81 16.63
CA VAL A 383 5.18 -18.70 16.49
C VAL A 383 5.21 -17.78 17.71
N ALA A 384 5.23 -18.34 18.92
CA ALA A 384 5.30 -17.55 20.15
C ALA A 384 6.62 -16.75 20.26
N LEU A 385 7.75 -17.36 19.88
CA LEU A 385 9.05 -16.67 19.82
C LEU A 385 9.05 -15.54 18.75
N THR A 386 8.44 -15.77 17.59
CA THR A 386 8.32 -14.75 16.54
C THR A 386 7.50 -13.56 17.03
N LYS A 387 6.36 -13.80 17.70
CA LYS A 387 5.55 -12.74 18.33
C LYS A 387 6.29 -11.96 19.43
N ALA A 388 7.18 -12.64 20.15
CA ALA A 388 8.00 -11.95 21.14
C ALA A 388 9.07 -11.10 20.47
N ALA A 389 9.71 -11.62 19.42
CA ALA A 389 10.72 -10.90 18.64
C ALA A 389 10.14 -9.65 17.93
N GLU A 390 8.89 -9.70 17.45
CA GLU A 390 8.19 -8.57 16.83
C GLU A 390 8.06 -7.36 17.77
N LYS A 391 7.95 -7.62 19.06
CA LYS A 391 7.78 -6.57 20.10
C LYS A 391 9.09 -5.89 20.49
N GLU A 392 10.23 -6.46 20.08
CA GLU A 392 11.53 -5.92 20.43
C GLU A 392 11.78 -4.56 19.76
N SER A 393 12.34 -3.63 20.53
CA SER A 393 12.74 -2.31 20.02
C SER A 393 14.07 -2.34 19.24
N HIS A 394 14.76 -3.48 19.27
CA HIS A 394 16.04 -3.70 18.58
C HIS A 394 15.85 -4.69 17.45
N GLY A 395 16.53 -4.44 16.33
CA GLY A 395 16.54 -5.45 15.27
C GLY A 395 17.17 -6.75 15.75
N THR A 396 16.54 -7.88 15.44
CA THR A 396 16.95 -9.24 15.89
C THR A 396 17.03 -10.18 14.70
N LEU A 397 17.91 -11.17 14.81
CA LEU A 397 18.05 -12.24 13.81
C LEU A 397 18.00 -13.60 14.51
N LEU A 398 16.97 -14.39 14.19
CA LEU A 398 16.84 -15.76 14.66
C LEU A 398 17.13 -16.71 13.49
N VAL A 399 18.04 -17.62 13.66
CA VAL A 399 18.34 -18.71 12.72
C VAL A 399 17.78 -19.99 13.30
N ILE A 400 16.79 -20.56 12.67
CA ILE A 400 16.19 -21.83 13.04
C ILE A 400 16.70 -22.87 12.04
N THR A 401 17.40 -23.92 12.49
CA THR A 401 17.96 -24.93 11.60
C THR A 401 18.01 -26.32 12.28
N GLU A 402 17.79 -27.36 11.49
CA GLU A 402 17.87 -28.74 11.98
C GLU A 402 19.27 -29.09 12.49
N ASP A 403 20.32 -28.48 11.96
CA ASP A 403 21.72 -28.67 12.35
C ASP A 403 22.24 -27.64 13.36
N ALA A 404 21.38 -27.08 14.20
CA ALA A 404 21.70 -25.96 15.10
C ALA A 404 22.95 -26.22 15.98
N ALA A 405 23.08 -27.43 16.54
CA ALA A 405 24.23 -27.80 17.35
C ALA A 405 25.57 -27.88 16.55
N THR A 406 25.50 -28.27 15.29
CA THR A 406 26.67 -28.32 14.39
C THR A 406 27.04 -26.92 13.92
N GLU A 407 26.06 -26.10 13.56
CA GLU A 407 26.25 -24.72 13.17
C GLU A 407 26.78 -23.86 14.32
N ALA A 408 26.28 -24.03 15.54
CA ALA A 408 26.82 -23.35 16.72
C ALA A 408 28.32 -23.67 16.95
N ARG A 409 28.73 -24.89 16.70
CA ARG A 409 30.15 -25.29 16.78
C ARG A 409 30.98 -24.74 15.61
N ARG A 410 30.42 -24.76 14.40
CA ARG A 410 31.09 -24.22 13.20
C ARG A 410 31.34 -22.73 13.33
N LEU A 411 30.34 -21.98 13.83
CA LEU A 411 30.38 -20.55 13.99
C LEU A 411 30.93 -20.08 15.35
N ALA A 412 31.46 -20.99 16.20
CA ALA A 412 32.02 -20.62 17.49
C ALA A 412 33.11 -19.53 17.48
N PRO A 413 33.94 -19.38 16.42
CA PRO A 413 34.91 -18.28 16.37
C PRO A 413 34.29 -16.88 16.25
N GLN A 414 33.03 -16.79 15.87
CA GLN A 414 32.31 -15.51 15.64
C GLN A 414 30.95 -15.45 16.32
N GLY A 415 30.78 -16.26 17.39
CA GLY A 415 29.58 -16.31 18.23
C GLY A 415 29.89 -16.92 19.58
N THR A 416 28.89 -16.98 20.46
CA THR A 416 29.03 -17.58 21.78
C THR A 416 28.17 -18.84 21.85
N PRO A 417 28.77 -20.07 21.71
CA PRO A 417 28.05 -21.32 21.96
C PRO A 417 27.57 -21.35 23.42
N VAL A 418 26.37 -21.89 23.64
CA VAL A 418 25.77 -22.02 24.96
C VAL A 418 25.41 -23.48 25.24
N ALA A 419 25.32 -23.87 26.51
CA ALA A 419 24.65 -25.10 26.87
C ALA A 419 23.20 -25.06 26.36
N PRO A 420 22.71 -26.06 25.62
CA PRO A 420 21.38 -26.01 25.04
C PRO A 420 20.30 -25.75 26.08
N PHE A 421 19.45 -24.77 25.85
CA PHE A 421 18.32 -24.40 26.71
C PHE A 421 17.12 -23.95 25.90
N GLN A 422 15.92 -24.22 26.41
CA GLN A 422 14.67 -23.82 25.79
C GLN A 422 14.49 -22.30 25.88
N VAL A 423 14.34 -21.61 24.74
CA VAL A 423 13.98 -20.21 24.70
C VAL A 423 12.48 -20.05 24.90
N THR A 424 12.11 -19.09 25.71
CA THR A 424 10.71 -18.72 25.95
C THR A 424 10.48 -17.26 25.52
N PRO A 425 9.23 -16.84 25.26
CA PRO A 425 8.91 -15.42 25.01
C PRO A 425 9.46 -14.46 26.06
N ASP A 426 9.54 -14.88 27.33
CA ASP A 426 10.06 -14.04 28.41
C ASP A 426 11.59 -13.97 28.45
N THR A 427 12.29 -15.02 28.00
CA THR A 427 13.76 -15.03 27.98
C THR A 427 14.34 -14.41 26.72
N LEU A 428 13.61 -14.40 25.61
CA LEU A 428 14.07 -13.88 24.33
C LEU A 428 14.56 -12.41 24.42
N PRO A 429 13.84 -11.47 25.08
CA PRO A 429 14.27 -10.07 25.22
C PRO A 429 15.63 -9.88 25.91
N HIS A 430 16.06 -10.85 26.70
CA HIS A 430 17.36 -10.80 27.38
C HIS A 430 18.52 -11.30 26.50
N LEU A 431 18.22 -11.98 25.38
CA LEU A 431 19.22 -12.56 24.46
C LEU A 431 19.42 -11.69 23.21
N THR A 432 18.42 -10.91 22.84
CA THR A 432 18.39 -10.11 21.60
C THR A 432 19.17 -8.80 21.64
N PRO A 433 19.51 -8.18 22.80
CA PRO A 433 20.29 -6.94 22.82
C PRO A 433 21.73 -7.09 22.33
N ILE A 434 22.26 -8.32 22.29
CA ILE A 434 23.59 -8.58 21.73
C ILE A 434 23.52 -8.58 20.19
N ASP A 435 24.49 -7.94 19.53
CA ASP A 435 24.58 -7.95 18.08
C ASP A 435 24.90 -9.37 17.56
N GLY A 436 24.31 -9.76 16.42
CA GLY A 436 24.41 -11.08 15.84
C GLY A 436 23.10 -11.87 15.92
N ALA A 437 23.18 -13.15 15.55
CA ALA A 437 22.04 -14.08 15.47
C ALA A 437 21.95 -15.00 16.69
N LEU A 438 20.72 -15.42 17.02
CA LEU A 438 20.46 -16.57 17.87
C LEU A 438 20.34 -17.82 16.99
N ILE A 439 21.09 -18.90 17.30
CA ILE A 439 21.01 -20.17 16.60
C ILE A 439 20.08 -21.10 17.40
N LEU A 440 18.94 -21.41 16.83
CA LEU A 440 17.90 -22.25 17.41
C LEU A 440 17.69 -23.50 16.59
N ASP A 441 17.28 -24.60 17.23
CA ASP A 441 16.71 -25.72 16.52
C ASP A 441 15.18 -25.59 16.32
N PRO A 442 14.53 -26.46 15.52
CA PRO A 442 13.08 -26.36 15.27
C PRO A 442 12.21 -26.60 16.52
N SER A 443 12.76 -27.03 17.64
CA SER A 443 12.03 -27.12 18.93
C SER A 443 12.14 -25.83 19.75
N GLY A 444 12.92 -24.85 19.29
CA GLY A 444 13.15 -23.58 19.99
C GLY A 444 14.26 -23.65 21.05
N VAL A 445 15.10 -24.66 21.03
CA VAL A 445 16.29 -24.75 21.88
C VAL A 445 17.42 -23.94 21.29
N CYS A 446 18.04 -23.08 22.11
CA CYS A 446 19.17 -22.22 21.71
C CYS A 446 20.50 -22.99 21.87
N HIS A 447 21.37 -22.85 20.87
CA HIS A 447 22.70 -23.44 20.81
C HIS A 447 23.83 -22.42 20.74
N ALA A 448 23.56 -21.20 20.26
CA ALA A 448 24.51 -20.10 20.26
C ALA A 448 23.80 -18.73 20.27
N ILE A 449 24.47 -17.73 20.82
CA ILE A 449 24.00 -16.33 20.90
C ILE A 449 25.04 -15.39 20.31
N GLY A 450 24.55 -14.23 19.77
CA GLY A 450 25.43 -13.19 19.22
C GLY A 450 26.31 -13.67 18.07
N THR A 451 25.80 -14.58 17.24
CA THR A 451 26.56 -15.23 16.17
C THR A 451 26.56 -14.35 14.92
N ILE A 452 27.75 -14.00 14.43
CA ILE A 452 27.90 -13.34 13.13
C ILE A 452 27.81 -14.43 12.04
N LEU A 453 26.81 -14.28 11.17
CA LEU A 453 26.59 -15.23 10.09
C LEU A 453 27.63 -15.05 8.98
N ASP A 454 28.13 -16.14 8.45
CA ASP A 454 28.96 -16.18 7.25
C ASP A 454 28.09 -16.47 6.00
N GLY A 455 28.70 -16.42 4.84
CA GLY A 455 28.06 -16.71 3.55
C GLY A 455 28.72 -15.90 2.43
N LYS A 456 28.61 -16.45 1.21
CA LYS A 456 29.13 -15.76 0.02
C LYS A 456 28.12 -14.74 -0.48
N ALA A 457 28.61 -13.61 -0.96
CA ALA A 457 27.75 -12.63 -1.64
C ALA A 457 27.22 -13.24 -2.93
N THR A 458 25.91 -13.11 -3.13
CA THR A 458 25.18 -13.61 -4.29
C THR A 458 24.39 -12.49 -4.94
N GLU A 459 23.80 -12.73 -6.11
CA GLU A 459 22.99 -11.77 -6.83
C GLU A 459 21.61 -11.52 -6.15
N ASN A 460 21.21 -12.39 -5.21
CA ASN A 460 19.93 -12.28 -4.50
C ASN A 460 19.97 -11.33 -3.30
N GLY A 461 21.12 -10.70 -3.03
CA GLY A 461 21.21 -9.61 -2.06
C GLY A 461 20.49 -8.34 -2.57
N ASP A 462 19.87 -7.60 -1.65
CA ASP A 462 19.21 -6.33 -1.96
C ASP A 462 19.99 -5.17 -1.32
N PRO A 463 20.64 -4.29 -2.11
CA PRO A 463 21.36 -3.14 -1.59
C PRO A 463 20.47 -2.14 -0.80
N GLY A 464 19.16 -2.13 -1.06
CA GLY A 464 18.17 -1.31 -0.34
C GLY A 464 17.80 -1.86 1.04
N ARG A 465 18.16 -3.13 1.33
CA ARG A 465 17.88 -3.80 2.60
C ARG A 465 19.07 -3.75 3.54
N GLY A 466 18.81 -3.72 4.83
CA GLY A 466 19.85 -3.65 5.86
C GLY A 466 20.80 -4.87 5.89
N ALA A 467 21.92 -4.72 6.61
CA ALA A 467 22.96 -5.75 6.71
C ALA A 467 22.45 -7.09 7.25
N ARG A 468 21.49 -7.09 8.19
CA ARG A 468 20.91 -8.31 8.77
C ARG A 468 20.18 -9.14 7.72
N TYR A 469 19.37 -8.50 6.88
CA TYR A 469 18.65 -9.18 5.79
C TYR A 469 19.62 -9.80 4.79
N ASN A 470 20.60 -9.03 4.33
CA ASN A 470 21.59 -9.52 3.38
C ASN A 470 22.46 -10.63 3.97
N SER A 471 22.76 -10.59 5.26
CA SER A 471 23.46 -11.68 5.96
C SER A 471 22.59 -12.94 6.03
N ALA A 472 21.29 -12.79 6.30
CA ALA A 472 20.35 -13.90 6.31
C ALA A 472 20.24 -14.58 4.94
N VAL A 473 20.12 -13.81 3.86
CA VAL A 473 20.09 -14.34 2.48
C VAL A 473 21.36 -15.13 2.16
N ARG A 474 22.53 -14.56 2.43
CA ARG A 474 23.83 -15.22 2.17
C ARG A 474 23.99 -16.52 2.95
N TYR A 475 23.60 -16.49 4.22
CA TYR A 475 23.64 -17.68 5.07
C TYR A 475 22.71 -18.77 4.56
N TYR A 476 21.46 -18.43 4.26
CA TYR A 476 20.47 -19.36 3.73
C TYR A 476 20.96 -20.05 2.45
N GLU A 477 21.53 -19.31 1.52
CA GLU A 477 22.04 -19.86 0.25
C GLU A 477 23.27 -20.76 0.41
N SER A 478 24.00 -20.62 1.51
CA SER A 478 25.16 -21.47 1.83
C SER A 478 24.82 -22.59 2.81
N ALA A 479 23.62 -22.59 3.39
CA ALA A 479 23.21 -23.62 4.36
C ALA A 479 23.01 -24.98 3.71
N SER A 480 23.48 -26.03 4.37
CA SER A 480 23.34 -27.43 3.90
C SER A 480 22.12 -28.15 4.48
N ALA A 481 21.58 -27.65 5.59
CA ALA A 481 20.41 -28.20 6.25
C ALA A 481 19.19 -27.26 6.09
N PRO A 482 17.96 -27.78 6.17
CA PRO A 482 16.78 -26.96 6.23
C PRO A 482 16.88 -25.87 7.31
N CYS A 483 16.65 -24.62 6.92
CA CYS A 483 16.69 -23.51 7.84
C CYS A 483 15.67 -22.42 7.49
N LEU A 484 15.25 -21.68 8.51
CA LEU A 484 14.45 -20.47 8.42
C LEU A 484 15.12 -19.38 9.23
N LEU A 485 15.33 -18.23 8.61
CA LEU A 485 15.83 -17.05 9.28
C LEU A 485 14.70 -16.03 9.44
N LEU A 486 14.52 -15.57 10.68
CA LEU A 486 13.60 -14.51 11.05
C LEU A 486 14.39 -13.24 11.24
N VAL A 487 14.27 -12.30 10.31
CA VAL A 487 14.95 -11.01 10.37
C VAL A 487 13.96 -9.99 10.90
N VAL A 488 14.12 -9.60 12.15
CA VAL A 488 13.32 -8.54 12.77
C VAL A 488 14.07 -7.23 12.63
N SER A 489 13.47 -6.25 11.98
CA SER A 489 14.05 -4.92 11.86
C SER A 489 13.69 -4.04 13.07
N SER A 490 14.49 -3.01 13.34
CA SER A 490 14.27 -2.09 14.49
C SER A 490 12.96 -1.29 14.41
N ASP A 491 12.26 -1.36 13.29
CA ASP A 491 10.94 -0.76 13.05
C ASP A 491 9.79 -1.79 13.15
N GLY A 492 10.06 -2.99 13.72
CA GLY A 492 9.07 -4.02 14.01
C GLY A 492 8.67 -4.90 12.83
N GLY A 493 9.26 -4.71 11.63
CA GLY A 493 8.98 -5.58 10.49
C GLY A 493 9.70 -6.91 10.62
N ILE A 494 9.05 -8.01 10.21
CA ILE A 494 9.63 -9.35 10.17
C ILE A 494 9.75 -9.82 8.72
N ASP A 495 10.97 -10.16 8.33
CA ASP A 495 11.24 -10.82 7.07
C ASP A 495 11.58 -12.29 7.32
N LEU A 496 11.03 -13.18 6.51
CA LEU A 496 11.32 -14.61 6.52
C LEU A 496 12.29 -14.94 5.37
N VAL A 497 13.35 -15.69 5.66
CA VAL A 497 14.29 -16.20 4.66
C VAL A 497 14.48 -17.70 4.90
N PRO A 498 14.02 -18.58 4.00
CA PRO A 498 13.26 -18.28 2.81
C PRO A 498 11.84 -17.77 3.14
N ASN A 499 11.26 -17.07 2.18
CA ASN A 499 9.84 -16.73 2.21
C ASN A 499 9.11 -17.61 1.19
N PRO A 500 8.61 -18.79 1.59
CA PRO A 500 7.97 -19.72 0.68
C PRO A 500 6.79 -19.07 -0.01
N ARG A 501 6.71 -19.26 -1.32
CA ARG A 501 5.56 -18.79 -2.09
C ARG A 501 4.28 -19.49 -1.63
N PRO A 502 3.12 -18.84 -1.68
CA PRO A 502 1.86 -19.46 -1.30
C PRO A 502 1.59 -20.69 -2.16
N ALA A 503 0.96 -21.72 -1.59
CA ALA A 503 0.48 -22.84 -2.39
C ALA A 503 -0.75 -22.41 -3.20
N ILE A 504 -0.76 -22.71 -4.50
CA ILE A 504 -1.88 -22.39 -5.42
C ILE A 504 -2.58 -23.67 -5.87
N ARG A 505 -3.79 -23.55 -6.43
CA ARG A 505 -4.44 -24.68 -7.06
C ARG A 505 -3.80 -24.98 -8.40
N ARG A 506 -3.55 -26.25 -8.70
CA ARG A 506 -3.03 -26.65 -10.00
C ARG A 506 -4.01 -26.29 -11.12
N SER A 507 -5.30 -26.43 -10.89
CA SER A 507 -6.36 -26.05 -11.83
C SER A 507 -6.23 -24.60 -12.33
N THR A 508 -5.77 -23.66 -11.48
CA THR A 508 -5.59 -22.24 -11.88
C THR A 508 -4.50 -22.09 -12.95
N VAL A 509 -3.42 -22.86 -12.83
CA VAL A 509 -2.36 -22.87 -13.85
C VAL A 509 -2.85 -23.53 -15.14
N ASP A 510 -3.54 -24.68 -15.01
CA ASP A 510 -4.09 -25.42 -16.16
C ASP A 510 -5.11 -24.60 -16.94
N ASP A 511 -5.97 -23.83 -16.25
CA ASP A 511 -6.96 -22.94 -16.86
C ASP A 511 -6.28 -21.80 -17.63
N SER A 512 -5.20 -21.23 -17.07
CA SER A 512 -4.44 -20.19 -17.74
C SER A 512 -3.74 -20.72 -19.00
N ILE A 513 -3.17 -21.92 -18.94
CA ILE A 513 -2.55 -22.58 -20.10
C ILE A 513 -3.64 -22.90 -21.16
N ARG A 514 -4.81 -23.40 -20.75
CA ARG A 514 -5.95 -23.64 -21.64
C ARG A 514 -6.41 -22.36 -22.33
N THR A 515 -6.49 -21.25 -21.59
CA THR A 515 -6.82 -19.94 -22.14
C THR A 515 -5.80 -19.53 -23.21
N MET A 516 -4.49 -19.73 -22.98
CA MET A 516 -3.47 -19.49 -23.98
C MET A 516 -3.63 -20.38 -25.23
N GLN A 517 -4.00 -21.64 -25.07
CA GLN A 517 -4.29 -22.55 -26.17
C GLN A 517 -5.51 -22.10 -27.00
N GLU A 518 -6.59 -21.68 -26.35
CA GLU A 518 -7.78 -21.14 -27.01
C GLU A 518 -7.43 -19.90 -27.83
N LEU A 519 -6.70 -18.95 -27.23
CA LEU A 519 -6.28 -17.71 -27.88
C LEU A 519 -5.34 -17.95 -29.08
N ALA A 520 -4.38 -18.88 -28.94
CA ALA A 520 -3.47 -19.25 -30.02
C ALA A 520 -4.18 -19.91 -31.23
N ASN A 521 -5.37 -20.50 -31.02
CA ASN A 521 -6.15 -21.15 -32.06
C ASN A 521 -7.39 -20.34 -32.51
N ALA A 522 -7.72 -19.23 -31.83
CA ALA A 522 -8.84 -18.39 -32.17
C ALA A 522 -8.68 -17.76 -33.58
N PRO A 523 -9.76 -17.61 -34.35
CA PRO A 523 -9.70 -16.92 -35.65
C PRO A 523 -9.16 -15.49 -35.52
N GLN A 524 -9.58 -14.78 -34.50
CA GLN A 524 -9.10 -13.46 -34.13
C GLN A 524 -8.55 -13.49 -32.70
N ILE A 525 -7.33 -12.99 -32.50
CA ILE A 525 -6.66 -13.01 -31.20
C ILE A 525 -7.12 -11.82 -30.39
N ASN A 526 -7.71 -12.10 -29.22
CA ASN A 526 -7.97 -11.09 -28.22
C ASN A 526 -6.64 -10.71 -27.51
N ARG A 527 -6.04 -9.58 -27.93
CA ARG A 527 -4.72 -9.13 -27.49
C ARG A 527 -4.68 -8.84 -25.99
N ARG A 528 -5.76 -8.24 -25.44
CA ARG A 528 -5.82 -7.91 -24.01
C ARG A 528 -5.85 -9.20 -23.19
N ARG A 529 -6.79 -10.12 -23.50
CA ARG A 529 -6.87 -11.40 -22.80
C ARG A 529 -5.56 -12.18 -22.92
N TYR A 530 -4.90 -12.12 -24.09
CA TYR A 530 -3.58 -12.71 -24.29
C TYR A 530 -2.52 -12.09 -23.37
N ASN A 531 -2.40 -10.77 -23.33
CA ASN A 531 -1.43 -10.08 -22.48
C ASN A 531 -1.72 -10.30 -20.99
N THR A 532 -2.97 -10.15 -20.54
CA THR A 532 -3.35 -10.40 -19.14
C THR A 532 -3.04 -11.83 -18.70
N THR A 533 -3.35 -12.83 -19.54
CA THR A 533 -3.05 -14.24 -19.22
C THR A 533 -1.54 -14.48 -19.22
N LEU A 534 -0.82 -13.88 -20.15
CA LEU A 534 0.64 -13.99 -20.23
C LEU A 534 1.34 -13.32 -19.05
N ASP A 535 0.85 -12.15 -18.62
CA ASP A 535 1.38 -11.45 -17.45
C ASP A 535 1.14 -12.27 -16.18
N TRP A 536 -0.06 -12.83 -16.01
CA TRP A 536 -0.34 -13.74 -14.91
C TRP A 536 0.61 -14.95 -14.91
N LEU A 537 0.84 -15.58 -16.07
CA LEU A 537 1.76 -16.71 -16.21
C LEU A 537 3.22 -16.30 -15.94
N ASN A 538 3.63 -15.09 -16.33
CA ASN A 538 4.95 -14.54 -16.02
C ASN A 538 5.16 -14.34 -14.51
N GLU A 539 4.17 -13.86 -13.80
CA GLU A 539 4.20 -13.71 -12.36
C GLU A 539 4.19 -15.06 -11.63
N HIS A 540 3.54 -16.06 -12.23
CA HIS A 540 3.43 -17.41 -11.70
C HIS A 540 4.44 -18.41 -12.31
N ARG A 541 5.51 -17.91 -12.96
CA ARG A 541 6.56 -18.75 -13.57
C ARG A 541 7.12 -19.81 -12.64
N PHE A 542 7.22 -19.52 -11.35
CA PHE A 542 7.72 -20.45 -10.34
C PHE A 542 6.93 -21.77 -10.32
N TYR A 543 5.62 -21.71 -10.57
CA TYR A 543 4.72 -22.88 -10.48
C TYR A 543 4.66 -23.71 -11.76
N LEU A 544 5.35 -23.30 -12.83
CA LEU A 544 5.31 -23.99 -14.11
C LEU A 544 6.24 -25.19 -14.10
N LYS A 545 5.71 -26.34 -14.53
CA LYS A 545 6.49 -27.56 -14.77
C LYS A 545 7.20 -27.49 -16.11
N GLU A 546 8.13 -28.40 -16.36
CA GLU A 546 8.86 -28.48 -17.63
C GLU A 546 7.93 -28.54 -18.84
N HIS A 547 6.94 -29.43 -18.80
CA HIS A 547 5.92 -29.56 -19.86
C HIS A 547 5.10 -28.28 -20.06
N ASP A 548 4.76 -27.57 -18.98
CA ASP A 548 4.02 -26.31 -19.05
C ASP A 548 4.85 -25.23 -19.76
N CYS A 549 6.15 -25.15 -19.41
CA CYS A 549 7.09 -24.20 -20.02
C CYS A 549 7.26 -24.46 -21.52
N GLU A 550 7.43 -25.74 -21.92
CA GLU A 550 7.52 -26.12 -23.32
C GLU A 550 6.25 -25.73 -24.10
N THR A 551 5.08 -26.08 -23.54
CA THR A 551 3.78 -25.75 -24.15
C THR A 551 3.59 -24.26 -24.29
N LEU A 552 3.86 -23.48 -23.23
CA LEU A 552 3.70 -22.02 -23.24
C LEU A 552 4.66 -21.35 -24.24
N ASN A 553 5.91 -21.79 -24.31
CA ASN A 553 6.88 -21.23 -25.26
C ASN A 553 6.42 -21.44 -26.73
N GLN A 554 5.84 -22.60 -27.04
CA GLN A 554 5.29 -22.87 -28.37
C GLN A 554 4.06 -21.97 -28.65
N LEU A 555 3.15 -21.84 -27.68
CA LEU A 555 1.93 -21.03 -27.81
C LEU A 555 2.26 -19.56 -27.97
N VAL A 556 3.19 -19.03 -27.17
CA VAL A 556 3.64 -17.64 -27.24
C VAL A 556 4.28 -17.36 -28.61
N THR A 557 5.19 -18.21 -29.07
CA THR A 557 5.82 -18.05 -30.39
C THR A 557 4.77 -18.04 -31.50
N LYS A 558 3.85 -19.02 -31.51
CA LYS A 558 2.77 -19.12 -32.48
C LYS A 558 1.86 -17.87 -32.46
N THR A 559 1.51 -17.39 -31.29
CA THR A 559 0.62 -16.25 -31.14
C THR A 559 1.29 -14.95 -31.54
N ASP A 560 2.54 -14.74 -31.11
CA ASP A 560 3.33 -13.56 -31.47
C ASP A 560 3.61 -13.51 -32.99
N GLU A 561 3.85 -14.63 -33.67
CA GLU A 561 3.97 -14.70 -35.13
C GLU A 561 2.68 -14.28 -35.84
N ARG A 562 1.52 -14.75 -35.34
CA ARG A 562 0.22 -14.36 -35.92
C ARG A 562 -0.08 -12.87 -35.67
N LEU A 563 0.23 -12.35 -34.47
CA LEU A 563 0.07 -10.94 -34.17
C LEU A 563 0.99 -10.04 -35.00
N ARG A 564 2.17 -10.54 -35.40
CA ARG A 564 3.10 -9.86 -36.30
C ARG A 564 2.54 -9.68 -37.72
N HIS A 565 1.81 -10.66 -38.21
CA HIS A 565 1.20 -10.57 -39.54
C HIS A 565 0.02 -9.59 -39.60
N ASP A 566 -0.60 -9.31 -38.45
CA ASP A 566 -1.75 -8.42 -38.33
C ASP A 566 -1.37 -6.95 -38.09
N ASP A 567 -0.12 -6.64 -37.73
CA ASP A 567 0.35 -5.29 -37.34
C ASP A 567 1.38 -4.72 -38.31
N GLU A 568 1.13 -3.52 -38.81
CA GLU A 568 2.12 -2.69 -39.52
C GLU A 568 3.11 -1.98 -38.58
N ALA A 569 2.94 -2.11 -37.25
CA ALA A 569 3.78 -1.45 -36.25
C ALA A 569 5.14 -2.17 -36.07
N GLN A 570 6.23 -1.40 -36.11
CA GLN A 570 7.62 -1.90 -36.10
C GLN A 570 8.18 -2.10 -34.67
N VAL A 571 7.37 -2.22 -33.63
CA VAL A 571 7.86 -2.43 -32.27
C VAL A 571 7.81 -3.91 -31.90
N TRP A 572 8.96 -4.49 -31.59
CA TRP A 572 9.12 -5.89 -31.23
C TRP A 572 9.42 -6.02 -29.74
N ILE A 573 8.60 -6.79 -29.01
CA ILE A 573 8.88 -7.17 -27.62
C ILE A 573 9.65 -8.50 -27.66
N VAL A 574 10.90 -8.49 -27.22
CA VAL A 574 11.67 -9.72 -26.98
C VAL A 574 11.25 -10.27 -25.62
N ARG A 575 10.54 -11.39 -25.62
CA ARG A 575 10.07 -12.04 -24.39
C ARG A 575 11.09 -13.06 -23.90
N GLN A 576 11.29 -13.14 -22.59
CA GLN A 576 12.09 -14.20 -21.99
C GLN A 576 11.29 -15.51 -22.02
N PRO A 577 11.88 -16.65 -22.46
CA PRO A 577 11.20 -17.93 -22.47
C PRO A 577 10.85 -18.37 -21.04
N PHE A 578 9.82 -19.17 -20.94
CA PHE A 578 9.49 -19.87 -19.68
C PHE A 578 10.48 -21.01 -19.47
N THR A 579 11.00 -21.11 -18.26
CA THR A 579 11.91 -22.16 -17.82
C THR A 579 11.42 -22.72 -16.50
N PRO A 580 11.49 -24.06 -16.28
CA PRO A 580 11.07 -24.65 -15.03
C PRO A 580 11.99 -24.19 -13.89
N ASN A 581 11.39 -23.94 -12.72
CA ASN A 581 12.16 -23.59 -11.52
C ASN A 581 12.57 -24.87 -10.77
N PRO A 582 13.88 -25.10 -10.53
CA PRO A 582 14.36 -26.31 -9.87
C PRO A 582 13.88 -26.48 -8.41
N HIS A 583 13.45 -25.39 -7.76
CA HIS A 583 12.92 -25.40 -6.39
C HIS A 583 11.41 -25.64 -6.32
N MET A 584 10.74 -25.76 -7.48
CA MET A 584 9.32 -26.07 -7.53
C MET A 584 9.09 -27.54 -7.16
N ASN A 585 8.15 -27.78 -6.26
CA ASN A 585 7.78 -29.12 -5.78
C ASN A 585 6.24 -29.18 -5.64
N ASP A 586 5.63 -30.13 -6.31
CA ASP A 586 4.16 -30.29 -6.37
C ASP A 586 3.52 -30.44 -4.99
N THR A 587 4.14 -31.19 -4.09
CA THR A 587 3.58 -31.46 -2.75
C THR A 587 3.60 -30.25 -1.84
N GLN A 588 4.52 -29.32 -2.08
CA GLN A 588 4.67 -28.12 -1.26
C GLN A 588 3.94 -26.90 -1.84
N TYR A 589 3.84 -26.80 -3.16
CA TYR A 589 3.38 -25.58 -3.82
C TYR A 589 2.04 -25.71 -4.55
N TYR A 590 1.49 -26.92 -4.66
CA TYR A 590 0.12 -27.12 -5.06
C TYR A 590 -0.74 -27.60 -3.90
N ARG A 591 -1.92 -26.98 -3.76
CA ARG A 591 -2.96 -27.46 -2.84
C ARG A 591 -4.02 -28.23 -3.62
N PRO A 592 -4.73 -29.16 -2.97
CA PRO A 592 -5.89 -29.83 -3.59
C PRO A 592 -6.91 -28.83 -4.11
N ASP A 593 -7.55 -29.15 -5.22
CA ASP A 593 -8.60 -28.34 -5.84
C ASP A 593 -9.86 -28.28 -4.98
#